data_3b64adb1ebc960835400569cbb45481e
#
_entry.id   3b64adb1ebc960835400569cbb45481e
#
_cell.length_a   1.000
_cell.length_b   1.000
_cell.length_c   1.000
_cell.angle_alpha   90.00
_cell.angle_beta   90.00
_cell.angle_gamma   90.00
#
_symmetry.space_group_name_H-M   'P 1'
#
loop_
_entity.id
_entity.type
_entity.pdbx_description
1 polymer ?
#
loop_
_entity_poly.entity_id
_entity_poly.type
_entity_poly.pdbx_seq_one_letter_code
_entity_poly.pdbx_strand_id
1 'polypeptide(L)'
;MELDLKLVSKDINEMLWRNHKSLSTAESCTAGRIASVITAVPGSSNYFKGGLICYTDETKTKLLKVNSKTIEEKTAVCEEVVKQMVIGANELFQTDYAVAISGYAGPGGPDGRSGVIVGTIWIAVGHADRIITQKIEEDNGRDKNLSSATSVAMHMLRDFLKEEAQNIEEI
;
A
#
# COMPACT_ATOMS: atom_id res chain seq x y z
N MET A 1 4.44 17.73 6.01
CA MET A 1 3.32 16.97 5.41
C MET A 1 2.36 17.98 4.80
N GLU A 2 2.01 17.80 3.55
CA GLU A 2 1.09 18.68 2.84
C GLU A 2 -0.28 18.70 3.51
N LEU A 3 -0.99 19.83 3.41
CA LEU A 3 -2.32 20.00 4.01
C LEU A 3 -3.31 18.93 3.54
N ASP A 4 -3.26 18.57 2.27
CA ASP A 4 -4.10 17.52 1.68
C ASP A 4 -3.92 16.17 2.36
N LEU A 5 -2.69 15.69 2.55
CA LEU A 5 -2.41 14.43 3.24
C LEU A 5 -2.84 14.45 4.71
N LYS A 6 -2.79 15.62 5.36
CA LYS A 6 -3.32 15.77 6.72
C LYS A 6 -4.83 15.55 6.78
N LEU A 7 -5.57 16.11 5.82
CA LEU A 7 -7.03 15.96 5.75
C LEU A 7 -7.40 14.50 5.43
N VAL A 8 -6.74 13.91 4.45
CA VAL A 8 -6.95 12.49 4.10
C VAL A 8 -6.67 11.58 5.29
N SER A 9 -5.58 11.81 6.03
CA SER A 9 -5.25 11.01 7.23
C SER A 9 -6.29 11.16 8.34
N LYS A 10 -6.88 12.34 8.51
CA LYS A 10 -7.97 12.54 9.47
C LYS A 10 -9.23 11.79 9.06
N ASP A 11 -9.60 11.83 7.78
CA ASP A 11 -10.75 11.08 7.27
C ASP A 11 -10.58 9.57 7.50
N ILE A 12 -9.38 9.04 7.20
CA ILE A 12 -9.04 7.64 7.43
C ILE A 12 -9.14 7.28 8.92
N ASN A 13 -8.57 8.11 9.80
CA ASN A 13 -8.65 7.93 11.24
C ASN A 13 -10.10 7.82 11.70
N GLU A 14 -10.94 8.77 11.31
CA GLU A 14 -12.33 8.82 11.70
C GLU A 14 -13.10 7.56 11.24
N MET A 15 -12.93 7.15 9.99
CA MET A 15 -13.61 5.97 9.44
C MET A 15 -13.18 4.66 10.13
N LEU A 16 -11.88 4.46 10.31
CA LEU A 16 -11.36 3.25 10.96
C LEU A 16 -11.77 3.16 12.44
N TRP A 17 -11.70 4.29 13.14
CA TRP A 17 -12.09 4.34 14.54
C TRP A 17 -13.59 4.11 14.74
N ARG A 18 -14.45 4.78 13.98
CA ARG A 18 -15.91 4.61 14.06
C ARG A 18 -16.37 3.19 13.75
N ASN A 19 -15.73 2.55 12.77
CA ASN A 19 -16.12 1.22 12.33
C ASN A 19 -15.38 0.09 13.07
N HIS A 20 -14.55 0.42 14.08
CA HIS A 20 -13.73 -0.55 14.83
C HIS A 20 -12.88 -1.46 13.92
N LYS A 21 -12.32 -0.88 12.84
CA LYS A 21 -11.50 -1.59 11.85
C LYS A 21 -10.02 -1.29 12.05
N SER A 22 -9.19 -2.26 11.72
CA SER A 22 -7.75 -2.20 11.87
C SER A 22 -7.04 -2.16 10.52
N LEU A 23 -5.83 -1.58 10.51
CA LEU A 23 -5.04 -1.30 9.32
C LEU A 23 -3.58 -1.73 9.52
N SER A 24 -2.98 -2.25 8.46
CA SER A 24 -1.53 -2.45 8.33
C SER A 24 -1.00 -1.96 6.99
N THR A 25 0.33 -1.88 6.87
CA THR A 25 1.00 -1.53 5.62
C THR A 25 2.08 -2.53 5.24
N ALA A 26 2.28 -2.73 3.94
CA ALA A 26 3.40 -3.47 3.36
C ALA A 26 4.07 -2.59 2.30
N GLU A 27 5.21 -2.01 2.64
CA GLU A 27 5.86 -0.99 1.83
C GLU A 27 7.20 -1.48 1.29
N SER A 28 7.37 -1.39 -0.02
CA SER A 28 8.65 -1.63 -0.67
C SER A 28 9.33 -0.29 -0.99
N CYS A 29 9.13 0.28 -2.16
CA CYS A 29 9.85 1.49 -2.58
C CYS A 29 9.62 2.72 -1.68
N THR A 30 8.49 2.86 -1.04
CA THR A 30 8.15 3.99 -0.16
C THR A 30 8.80 3.90 1.23
N ALA A 31 9.27 2.72 1.62
CA ALA A 31 10.09 2.50 2.82
C ALA A 31 9.54 3.14 4.12
N GLY A 32 8.24 2.99 4.37
CA GLY A 32 7.58 3.47 5.59
C GLY A 32 6.93 4.86 5.49
N ARG A 33 6.94 5.50 4.32
CA ARG A 33 6.30 6.81 4.14
C ARG A 33 4.79 6.77 4.37
N ILE A 34 4.11 5.72 3.91
CA ILE A 34 2.67 5.54 4.12
C ILE A 34 2.37 5.36 5.60
N ALA A 35 3.08 4.48 6.27
CA ALA A 35 2.97 4.28 7.73
C ALA A 35 3.24 5.58 8.51
N SER A 36 4.24 6.36 8.09
CA SER A 36 4.56 7.66 8.70
C SER A 36 3.42 8.67 8.57
N VAL A 37 2.78 8.76 7.40
CA VAL A 37 1.63 9.65 7.17
C VAL A 37 0.43 9.21 8.01
N ILE A 38 0.13 7.92 8.08
CA ILE A 38 -0.96 7.36 8.90
C ILE A 38 -0.73 7.69 10.38
N THR A 39 0.48 7.46 10.88
CA THR A 39 0.80 7.61 12.31
C THR A 39 1.06 9.06 12.74
N ALA A 40 1.15 9.99 11.81
CA ALA A 40 1.24 11.42 12.11
C ALA A 40 -0.05 11.99 12.74
N VAL A 41 -1.17 11.29 12.64
CA VAL A 41 -2.44 11.69 13.28
C VAL A 41 -2.53 11.09 14.67
N PRO A 42 -2.76 11.90 15.73
CA PRO A 42 -2.96 11.41 17.08
C PRO A 42 -4.13 10.40 17.14
N GLY A 43 -3.95 9.33 17.90
CA GLY A 43 -4.95 8.27 18.02
C GLY A 43 -4.83 7.13 17.01
N SER A 44 -3.86 7.19 16.09
CA SER A 44 -3.63 6.13 15.09
C SER A 44 -3.36 4.75 15.71
N SER A 45 -2.86 4.69 16.94
CA SER A 45 -2.65 3.43 17.68
C SER A 45 -3.94 2.63 17.95
N ASN A 46 -5.10 3.26 17.84
CA ASN A 46 -6.38 2.56 18.02
C ASN A 46 -6.69 1.62 16.84
N TYR A 47 -6.15 1.89 15.66
CA TYR A 47 -6.45 1.12 14.45
C TYR A 47 -5.21 0.63 13.69
N PHE A 48 -4.11 1.37 13.69
CA PHE A 48 -2.88 0.98 12.99
C PHE A 48 -2.09 -0.02 13.82
N LYS A 49 -1.96 -1.26 13.33
CA LYS A 49 -1.30 -2.36 14.06
C LYS A 49 0.18 -2.47 13.76
N GLY A 50 0.61 -2.00 12.61
CA GLY A 50 2.00 -2.05 12.19
C GLY A 50 2.18 -2.00 10.69
N GLY A 51 3.42 -1.91 10.28
CA GLY A 51 3.82 -1.92 8.89
C GLY A 51 5.13 -2.66 8.68
N LEU A 52 5.21 -3.37 7.56
CA LEU A 52 6.41 -4.05 7.13
C LEU A 52 7.08 -3.27 6.00
N ILE A 53 8.37 -2.98 6.15
CA ILE A 53 9.21 -2.55 5.05
C ILE A 53 9.80 -3.81 4.40
N CYS A 54 9.17 -4.25 3.30
CA CYS A 54 9.54 -5.46 2.56
C CYS A 54 10.31 -5.06 1.28
N TYR A 55 11.50 -4.55 1.48
CA TYR A 55 12.28 -3.89 0.42
C TYR A 55 12.86 -4.85 -0.62
N THR A 56 13.12 -6.09 -0.26
CA THR A 56 13.65 -7.14 -1.13
C THR A 56 12.60 -8.17 -1.51
N ASP A 57 12.81 -8.88 -2.60
CA ASP A 57 11.96 -9.99 -3.03
C ASP A 57 11.93 -11.11 -1.98
N GLU A 58 13.08 -11.38 -1.37
CA GLU A 58 13.20 -12.35 -0.29
C GLU A 58 12.30 -12.01 0.91
N THR A 59 12.27 -10.75 1.33
CA THR A 59 11.42 -10.30 2.44
C THR A 59 9.95 -10.42 2.09
N LYS A 60 9.56 -10.05 0.86
CA LYS A 60 8.19 -10.24 0.37
C LYS A 60 7.76 -11.71 0.42
N THR A 61 8.63 -12.59 -0.04
CA THR A 61 8.36 -14.04 -0.07
C THR A 61 8.31 -14.64 1.33
N LYS A 62 9.28 -14.36 2.18
CA LYS A 62 9.39 -14.96 3.52
C LYS A 62 8.30 -14.48 4.49
N LEU A 63 8.04 -13.18 4.52
CA LEU A 63 7.18 -12.59 5.54
C LEU A 63 5.73 -12.38 5.07
N LEU A 64 5.53 -12.07 3.79
CA LEU A 64 4.19 -11.82 3.22
C LEU A 64 3.68 -12.99 2.37
N LYS A 65 4.44 -14.06 2.27
CA LYS A 65 4.09 -15.26 1.48
C LYS A 65 3.81 -14.97 0.00
N VAL A 66 4.44 -13.93 -0.54
CA VAL A 66 4.37 -13.63 -1.97
C VAL A 66 4.99 -14.79 -2.75
N ASN A 67 4.33 -15.23 -3.81
CA ASN A 67 4.80 -16.35 -4.61
C ASN A 67 6.07 -15.97 -5.38
N SER A 68 7.17 -16.69 -5.11
CA SER A 68 8.47 -16.44 -5.76
C SER A 68 8.42 -16.62 -7.28
N LYS A 69 7.63 -17.55 -7.79
CA LYS A 69 7.45 -17.76 -9.24
C LYS A 69 6.81 -16.54 -9.90
N THR A 70 5.84 -15.91 -9.25
CA THR A 70 5.25 -14.66 -9.77
C THR A 70 6.31 -13.56 -9.90
N ILE A 71 7.19 -13.43 -8.90
CA ILE A 71 8.29 -12.46 -8.94
C ILE A 71 9.30 -12.81 -10.04
N GLU A 72 9.66 -14.08 -10.19
CA GLU A 72 10.58 -14.55 -11.23
C GLU A 72 10.06 -14.29 -12.65
N GLU A 73 8.77 -14.50 -12.87
CA GLU A 73 8.13 -14.34 -14.18
C GLU A 73 7.79 -12.89 -14.54
N LYS A 74 7.31 -12.11 -13.56
CA LYS A 74 6.71 -10.78 -13.77
C LYS A 74 7.43 -9.62 -13.06
N THR A 75 8.47 -9.87 -12.29
CA THR A 75 9.09 -8.99 -11.31
C THR A 75 8.22 -8.74 -10.09
N ALA A 76 8.80 -8.09 -9.05
CA ALA A 76 8.04 -7.69 -7.87
C ALA A 76 7.11 -6.49 -8.13
N VAL A 77 7.21 -5.84 -9.29
CA VAL A 77 6.42 -4.65 -9.66
C VAL A 77 5.31 -5.07 -10.63
N CYS A 78 4.32 -5.75 -10.11
CA CYS A 78 3.12 -6.14 -10.86
C CYS A 78 1.90 -6.19 -9.94
N GLU A 79 0.73 -6.21 -10.54
CA GLU A 79 -0.55 -6.22 -9.83
C GLU A 79 -0.69 -7.41 -8.88
N GLU A 80 -0.33 -8.59 -9.33
CA GLU A 80 -0.45 -9.84 -8.55
C GLU A 80 0.38 -9.80 -7.28
N VAL A 81 1.59 -9.25 -7.35
CA VAL A 81 2.47 -9.16 -6.18
C VAL A 81 1.88 -8.22 -5.13
N VAL A 82 1.40 -7.03 -5.50
CA VAL A 82 0.82 -6.11 -4.50
C VAL A 82 -0.49 -6.63 -3.90
N LYS A 83 -1.28 -7.39 -4.65
CA LYS A 83 -2.46 -8.09 -4.11
C LYS A 83 -2.04 -9.14 -3.07
N GLN A 84 -1.03 -9.95 -3.38
CA GLN A 84 -0.50 -10.94 -2.43
C GLN A 84 0.12 -10.25 -1.19
N MET A 85 0.75 -9.10 -1.36
CA MET A 85 1.28 -8.31 -0.25
C MET A 85 0.18 -7.79 0.67
N VAL A 86 -0.98 -7.38 0.16
CA VAL A 86 -2.16 -7.00 0.96
C VAL A 86 -2.61 -8.18 1.82
N ILE A 87 -2.82 -9.34 1.22
CA ILE A 87 -3.25 -10.54 1.93
C ILE A 87 -2.22 -10.94 2.99
N GLY A 88 -0.95 -10.95 2.62
CA GLY A 88 0.15 -11.28 3.54
C GLY A 88 0.25 -10.31 4.73
N ALA A 89 0.04 -9.02 4.50
CA ALA A 89 0.03 -8.01 5.57
C ALA A 89 -1.18 -8.18 6.51
N ASN A 90 -2.37 -8.41 5.96
CA ASN A 90 -3.55 -8.70 6.77
C ASN A 90 -3.34 -9.93 7.66
N GLU A 91 -2.75 -10.99 7.14
CA GLU A 91 -2.43 -12.19 7.91
C GLU A 91 -1.35 -11.94 8.97
N LEU A 92 -0.25 -11.28 8.59
CA LEU A 92 0.89 -11.02 9.48
C LEU A 92 0.50 -10.17 10.69
N PHE A 93 -0.26 -9.11 10.47
CA PHE A 93 -0.65 -8.16 11.50
C PHE A 93 -2.05 -8.41 12.09
N GLN A 94 -2.79 -9.39 11.56
CA GLN A 94 -4.17 -9.68 11.94
C GLN A 94 -5.05 -8.42 11.83
N THR A 95 -5.02 -7.77 10.67
CA THR A 95 -5.77 -6.55 10.38
C THR A 95 -6.91 -6.78 9.41
N ASP A 96 -7.94 -5.94 9.52
CA ASP A 96 -9.07 -5.95 8.59
C ASP A 96 -8.65 -5.50 7.19
N TYR A 97 -7.82 -4.45 7.10
CA TYR A 97 -7.37 -3.86 5.85
C TYR A 97 -5.85 -3.71 5.80
N ALA A 98 -5.31 -3.70 4.60
CA ALA A 98 -3.91 -3.38 4.37
C ALA A 98 -3.72 -2.50 3.13
N VAL A 99 -2.65 -1.73 3.14
CA VAL A 99 -2.12 -1.01 1.98
C VAL A 99 -0.78 -1.62 1.60
N ALA A 100 -0.62 -1.98 0.34
CA ALA A 100 0.64 -2.51 -0.18
C ALA A 100 1.13 -1.70 -1.38
N ILE A 101 2.45 -1.57 -1.50
CA ILE A 101 3.08 -0.82 -2.58
C ILE A 101 4.41 -1.44 -2.99
N SER A 102 4.63 -1.56 -4.30
CA SER A 102 5.88 -2.04 -4.89
C SER A 102 6.16 -1.31 -6.19
N GLY A 103 7.39 -0.86 -6.40
CA GLY A 103 7.71 -0.08 -7.59
C GLY A 103 9.17 0.23 -7.78
N TYR A 104 9.48 0.76 -8.96
CA TYR A 104 10.79 1.28 -9.35
C TYR A 104 10.76 2.81 -9.32
N ALA A 105 11.12 3.38 -8.19
CA ALA A 105 11.10 4.83 -8.01
C ALA A 105 12.25 5.57 -8.74
N GLY A 106 13.26 4.84 -9.19
CA GLY A 106 14.43 5.38 -9.89
C GLY A 106 15.58 5.81 -8.98
N PRO A 107 16.72 6.24 -9.58
CA PRO A 107 17.05 6.17 -11.00
C PRO A 107 17.36 4.74 -11.49
N GLY A 108 17.67 3.80 -10.57
CA GLY A 108 17.82 2.38 -10.90
C GLY A 108 16.47 1.78 -11.28
N GLY A 109 16.46 0.96 -12.29
CA GLY A 109 15.26 0.37 -12.87
C GLY A 109 15.34 -1.15 -13.00
N PRO A 110 14.31 -1.75 -13.58
CA PRO A 110 14.28 -3.18 -13.85
C PRO A 110 15.37 -3.59 -14.86
N ASP A 111 15.68 -4.86 -14.84
CA ASP A 111 16.69 -5.48 -15.70
C ASP A 111 16.29 -5.66 -17.18
N GLY A 112 15.20 -5.04 -17.59
CA GLY A 112 14.68 -5.10 -18.97
C GLY A 112 13.88 -6.36 -19.31
N ARG A 113 13.78 -7.33 -18.39
CA ARG A 113 13.11 -8.62 -18.66
C ARG A 113 11.57 -8.50 -18.75
N SER A 114 10.98 -7.51 -18.11
CA SER A 114 9.53 -7.44 -17.92
C SER A 114 8.83 -6.33 -18.72
N GLY A 115 9.56 -5.50 -19.45
CA GLY A 115 9.02 -4.30 -20.09
C GLY A 115 8.55 -3.21 -19.10
N VAL A 116 8.79 -3.40 -17.81
CA VAL A 116 8.49 -2.41 -16.78
C VAL A 116 9.53 -1.29 -16.83
N ILE A 117 9.11 -0.05 -16.71
CA ILE A 117 9.97 1.13 -16.76
C ILE A 117 10.16 1.77 -15.39
N VAL A 118 11.20 2.59 -15.22
CA VAL A 118 11.36 3.45 -14.03
C VAL A 118 10.14 4.36 -13.90
N GLY A 119 9.68 4.58 -12.68
CA GLY A 119 8.44 5.31 -12.41
C GLY A 119 7.19 4.41 -12.36
N THR A 120 7.32 3.12 -12.71
CA THR A 120 6.22 2.18 -12.53
C THR A 120 6.10 1.78 -11.07
N ILE A 121 4.93 2.06 -10.49
CA ILE A 121 4.60 1.73 -9.09
C ILE A 121 3.18 1.15 -9.05
N TRP A 122 3.04 -0.02 -8.47
CA TRP A 122 1.75 -0.64 -8.19
C TRP A 122 1.36 -0.45 -6.73
N ILE A 123 0.09 -0.13 -6.51
CA ILE A 123 -0.52 0.06 -5.21
C ILE A 123 -1.74 -0.84 -5.11
N ALA A 124 -1.94 -1.45 -3.95
CA ALA A 124 -3.13 -2.23 -3.63
C ALA A 124 -3.67 -1.85 -2.25
N VAL A 125 -4.98 -1.83 -2.11
CA VAL A 125 -5.67 -1.58 -0.84
C VAL A 125 -6.80 -2.57 -0.69
N GLY A 126 -6.97 -3.16 0.48
CA GLY A 126 -8.13 -3.99 0.73
C GLY A 126 -7.94 -5.13 1.72
N HIS A 127 -8.70 -6.19 1.49
CA HIS A 127 -8.73 -7.46 2.21
C HIS A 127 -8.99 -8.60 1.22
N ALA A 128 -8.91 -9.86 1.69
CA ALA A 128 -8.98 -11.04 0.82
C ALA A 128 -10.21 -11.07 -0.12
N ASP A 129 -11.37 -10.56 0.34
CA ASP A 129 -12.61 -10.60 -0.45
C ASP A 129 -12.71 -9.44 -1.45
N ARG A 130 -11.98 -8.34 -1.21
CA ARG A 130 -11.99 -7.17 -2.06
C ARG A 130 -10.67 -6.42 -1.99
N ILE A 131 -9.98 -6.36 -3.13
CA ILE A 131 -8.74 -5.59 -3.29
C ILE A 131 -8.88 -4.68 -4.50
N ILE A 132 -8.64 -3.39 -4.30
CA ILE A 132 -8.49 -2.43 -5.40
C ILE A 132 -7.02 -2.19 -5.69
N THR A 133 -6.69 -1.96 -6.94
CA THR A 133 -5.32 -1.71 -7.39
C THR A 133 -5.23 -0.48 -8.28
N GLN A 134 -4.08 0.14 -8.27
CA GLN A 134 -3.74 1.23 -9.20
C GLN A 134 -2.28 1.13 -9.61
N LYS A 135 -2.03 1.38 -10.90
CA LYS A 135 -0.69 1.51 -11.48
C LYS A 135 -0.38 2.97 -11.71
N ILE A 136 0.79 3.41 -11.28
CA ILE A 136 1.41 4.68 -11.68
C ILE A 136 2.52 4.35 -12.67
N GLU A 137 2.65 5.14 -13.73
CA GLU A 137 3.61 4.92 -14.79
C GLU A 137 4.15 6.28 -15.27
N GLU A 138 4.77 7.02 -14.33
CA GLU A 138 5.34 8.34 -14.55
C GLU A 138 6.69 8.45 -13.87
N ASP A 139 7.70 8.95 -14.59
CA ASP A 139 9.02 9.23 -14.04
C ASP A 139 9.28 10.74 -13.96
N ASN A 140 9.11 11.29 -12.77
CA ASN A 140 9.38 12.69 -12.42
C ASN A 140 10.59 12.82 -11.48
N GLY A 141 11.43 11.77 -11.42
CA GLY A 141 12.54 11.64 -10.48
C GLY A 141 12.11 11.02 -9.15
N ARG A 142 13.06 10.32 -8.51
CA ARG A 142 12.82 9.48 -7.34
C ARG A 142 11.97 10.14 -6.24
N ASP A 143 12.31 11.35 -5.83
CA ASP A 143 11.60 12.01 -4.72
C ASP A 143 10.15 12.31 -5.05
N LYS A 144 9.88 12.78 -6.26
CA LYS A 144 8.52 13.05 -6.75
C LYS A 144 7.75 11.76 -6.97
N ASN A 145 8.37 10.73 -7.52
CA ASN A 145 7.76 9.41 -7.70
C ASN A 145 7.29 8.83 -6.36
N LEU A 146 8.13 8.89 -5.33
CA LEU A 146 7.80 8.41 -3.99
C LEU A 146 6.74 9.24 -3.29
N SER A 147 6.79 10.57 -3.43
CA SER A 147 5.77 11.47 -2.86
C SER A 147 4.41 11.29 -3.52
N SER A 148 4.38 11.20 -4.84
CA SER A 148 3.16 10.93 -5.62
C SER A 148 2.55 9.58 -5.26
N ALA A 149 3.37 8.53 -5.20
CA ALA A 149 2.91 7.19 -4.84
C ALA A 149 2.32 7.13 -3.42
N THR A 150 2.96 7.82 -2.46
CA THR A 150 2.43 7.94 -1.09
C THR A 150 1.07 8.63 -1.08
N SER A 151 0.93 9.74 -1.81
CA SER A 151 -0.32 10.48 -1.91
C SER A 151 -1.43 9.64 -2.55
N VAL A 152 -1.15 8.98 -3.67
CA VAL A 152 -2.11 8.11 -4.35
C VAL A 152 -2.56 6.98 -3.42
N ALA A 153 -1.64 6.33 -2.72
CA ALA A 153 -1.98 5.26 -1.78
C ALA A 153 -2.91 5.72 -0.66
N MET A 154 -2.68 6.91 -0.11
CA MET A 154 -3.51 7.48 0.94
C MET A 154 -4.92 7.83 0.43
N HIS A 155 -5.05 8.38 -0.77
CA HIS A 155 -6.34 8.67 -1.38
C HIS A 155 -7.10 7.38 -1.72
N MET A 156 -6.42 6.37 -2.27
CA MET A 156 -7.02 5.05 -2.53
C MET A 156 -7.57 4.42 -1.24
N LEU A 157 -6.80 4.48 -0.15
CA LEU A 157 -7.25 3.97 1.14
C LEU A 157 -8.49 4.71 1.65
N ARG A 158 -8.48 6.05 1.62
CA ARG A 158 -9.63 6.84 2.03
C ARG A 158 -10.89 6.48 1.22
N ASP A 159 -10.76 6.42 -0.09
CA ASP A 159 -11.90 6.18 -0.98
C ASP A 159 -12.42 4.74 -0.83
N PHE A 160 -11.52 3.76 -0.70
CA PHE A 160 -11.86 2.38 -0.37
C PHE A 160 -12.67 2.29 0.94
N LEU A 161 -12.22 2.98 2.00
CA LEU A 161 -12.91 2.96 3.30
C LEU A 161 -14.29 3.64 3.24
N LYS A 162 -14.46 4.67 2.42
CA LYS A 162 -15.77 5.29 2.19
C LYS A 162 -16.76 4.31 1.56
N GLU A 163 -16.31 3.56 0.55
CA GLU A 163 -17.14 2.55 -0.12
C GLU A 163 -17.48 1.38 0.82
N GLU A 164 -16.50 0.92 1.63
CA GLU A 164 -16.74 -0.13 2.63
C GLU A 164 -17.77 0.30 3.69
N ALA A 165 -17.73 1.55 4.15
CA ALA A 165 -18.71 2.07 5.10
C ALA A 165 -20.11 2.11 4.52
N GLN A 166 -20.29 2.50 3.26
CA GLN A 166 -21.59 2.49 2.57
C GLN A 166 -22.16 1.07 2.46
N ASN A 167 -21.33 0.09 2.12
CA ASN A 167 -21.74 -1.32 2.02
C ASN A 167 -22.22 -1.89 3.37
N ILE A 168 -21.71 -1.40 4.49
CA ILE A 168 -22.13 -1.83 5.83
C ILE A 168 -23.49 -1.23 6.21
N GLU A 169 -23.79 0.00 5.78
CA GLU A 169 -25.07 0.67 6.08
C GLU A 169 -26.25 0.12 5.26
N GLU A 170 -25.98 -0.58 4.14
CA GLU A 170 -27.00 -1.16 3.27
C GLU A 170 -27.44 -2.60 3.68
N ILE A 171 -26.82 -3.18 4.70
CA ILE A 171 -27.13 -4.51 5.26
C ILE A 171 -27.95 -4.40 6.54
#